data_04c50db5694086e58d9aba233f5db3de
#
_entry.id   04c50db5694086e58d9aba233f5db3de
#
_cell.length_a   1.000
_cell.length_b   1.000
_cell.length_c   1.000
_cell.angle_alpha   90.00
_cell.angle_beta   90.00
_cell.angle_gamma   90.00
#
_symmetry.space_group_name_H-M   'P 1'
#
loop_
_entity.id
_entity.type
_entity.pdbx_description
1 polymer ?
#
loop_
_entity_poly.entity_id
_entity_poly.type
_entity_poly.pdbx_seq_one_letter_code
_entity_poly.pdbx_strand_id
1 'polypeptide(L)'
;MTKKITICACSSRTFIPSVEVARLLVVLRREGFEVTLHADLCEAAQLKSDELCNADCVVGCYKRAMQALYDSAEKSAPKLVEIREHTADYVLGELGVTNRDLTEQECEAALQEVLALPQKVAEDAWYPVLEADKCLNCGKCHDFCLFGVYDIKDGKVKVVAPANCKNNCPACARICPAGAIIFPKYDKAPINGGEQMEEGTIKVDMEAVYADALRTRLAHRRASVMLLKDKKQ
;
A
#
# COMPACT_ATOMS: atom_id res chain seq x y z
N MET A 1 3.74 -32.77 -2.85
CA MET A 1 3.01 -31.67 -3.56
C MET A 1 3.96 -30.49 -3.66
N THR A 2 4.19 -29.99 -4.86
CA THR A 2 5.01 -28.81 -5.10
C THR A 2 4.31 -27.61 -4.49
N LYS A 3 5.00 -26.82 -3.64
CA LYS A 3 4.41 -25.61 -3.06
C LYS A 3 4.34 -24.51 -4.10
N LYS A 4 3.22 -23.84 -4.17
CA LYS A 4 2.98 -22.70 -5.06
C LYS A 4 3.28 -21.39 -4.37
N ILE A 5 4.14 -20.59 -4.95
CA ILE A 5 4.53 -19.27 -4.42
C ILE A 5 4.18 -18.20 -5.44
N THR A 6 3.44 -17.19 -5.01
CA THR A 6 3.22 -15.97 -5.81
C THR A 6 4.13 -14.87 -5.30
N ILE A 7 4.89 -14.23 -6.20
CA ILE A 7 5.73 -13.07 -5.90
C ILE A 7 5.11 -11.84 -6.54
N CYS A 8 4.79 -10.83 -5.76
CA CYS A 8 4.37 -9.52 -6.25
C CYS A 8 5.58 -8.64 -6.53
N ALA A 9 5.77 -8.25 -7.78
CA ALA A 9 6.88 -7.38 -8.17
C ALA A 9 6.63 -5.89 -7.88
N CYS A 10 5.38 -5.48 -7.60
CA CYS A 10 4.98 -4.08 -7.46
C CYS A 10 5.49 -3.19 -8.62
N SER A 11 5.33 -3.67 -9.87
CA SER A 11 5.99 -3.12 -11.07
C SER A 11 5.62 -1.67 -11.35
N SER A 12 4.41 -1.21 -10.96
CA SER A 12 3.94 0.15 -11.20
C SER A 12 4.56 1.20 -10.25
N ARG A 13 5.08 0.81 -9.09
CA ARG A 13 5.62 1.73 -8.07
C ARG A 13 7.07 1.45 -7.68
N THR A 14 7.62 0.31 -8.08
CA THR A 14 9.02 -0.10 -7.80
C THR A 14 9.42 -0.05 -6.32
N PHE A 15 8.46 -0.27 -5.40
CA PHE A 15 8.74 -0.31 -3.97
C PHE A 15 9.50 -1.57 -3.55
N ILE A 16 9.47 -2.59 -4.38
CA ILE A 16 10.24 -3.82 -4.21
C ILE A 16 11.34 -3.81 -5.26
N PRO A 17 12.63 -3.90 -4.85
CA PRO A 17 13.73 -3.88 -5.81
C PRO A 17 13.65 -5.08 -6.77
N SER A 18 13.64 -4.81 -8.07
CA SER A 18 13.51 -5.84 -9.10
C SER A 18 14.62 -6.90 -9.01
N VAL A 19 15.81 -6.51 -8.56
CA VAL A 19 16.92 -7.45 -8.34
C VAL A 19 16.61 -8.47 -7.25
N GLU A 20 15.98 -8.05 -6.15
CA GLU A 20 15.58 -8.96 -5.07
C GLU A 20 14.49 -9.93 -5.54
N VAL A 21 13.53 -9.45 -6.35
CA VAL A 21 12.51 -10.30 -6.98
C VAL A 21 13.15 -11.32 -7.91
N ALA A 22 14.11 -10.90 -8.74
CA ALA A 22 14.83 -11.78 -9.66
C ALA A 22 15.61 -12.86 -8.92
N ARG A 23 16.31 -12.51 -7.83
CA ARG A 23 17.03 -13.48 -6.98
C ARG A 23 16.09 -14.53 -6.40
N LEU A 24 14.94 -14.11 -5.86
CA LEU A 24 13.93 -15.03 -5.35
C LEU A 24 13.42 -15.97 -6.45
N LEU A 25 13.13 -15.42 -7.62
CA LEU A 25 12.58 -16.17 -8.74
C LEU A 25 13.52 -17.34 -9.14
N VAL A 26 14.81 -17.06 -9.27
CA VAL A 26 15.82 -18.07 -9.63
C VAL A 26 15.94 -19.14 -8.56
N VAL A 27 16.15 -18.73 -7.30
CA VAL A 27 16.39 -19.66 -6.20
C VAL A 27 15.18 -20.55 -5.97
N LEU A 28 13.99 -19.98 -5.89
CA LEU A 28 12.77 -20.75 -5.61
C LEU A 28 12.43 -21.74 -6.74
N ARG A 29 12.61 -21.34 -8.01
CA ARG A 29 12.43 -22.25 -9.14
C ARG A 29 13.42 -23.41 -9.11
N ARG A 30 14.68 -23.14 -8.79
CA ARG A 30 15.72 -24.17 -8.67
C ARG A 30 15.44 -25.15 -7.53
N GLU A 31 14.88 -24.67 -6.42
CA GLU A 31 14.46 -25.50 -5.29
C GLU A 31 13.13 -26.25 -5.54
N GLY A 32 12.58 -26.16 -6.75
CA GLY A 32 11.42 -26.92 -7.19
C GLY A 32 10.08 -26.34 -6.75
N PHE A 33 10.02 -25.05 -6.36
CA PHE A 33 8.76 -24.37 -6.14
C PHE A 33 8.10 -23.99 -7.48
N GLU A 34 6.78 -24.06 -7.54
CA GLU A 34 6.00 -23.48 -8.63
C GLU A 34 5.83 -21.97 -8.34
N VAL A 35 6.57 -21.12 -9.07
CA VAL A 35 6.62 -19.70 -8.81
C VAL A 35 5.85 -18.92 -9.87
N THR A 36 4.82 -18.19 -9.45
CA THR A 36 4.07 -17.23 -10.27
C THR A 36 4.55 -15.82 -9.96
N LEU A 37 4.96 -15.07 -10.99
CA LEU A 37 5.33 -13.67 -10.87
C LEU A 37 4.11 -12.80 -11.19
N HIS A 38 3.72 -11.96 -10.24
CA HIS A 38 2.59 -11.05 -10.37
C HIS A 38 3.05 -9.59 -10.47
N ALA A 39 2.57 -8.88 -11.47
CA ALA A 39 2.94 -7.47 -11.66
C ALA A 39 2.42 -6.59 -10.51
N ASP A 40 1.16 -6.79 -10.09
CA ASP A 40 0.46 -5.92 -9.15
C ASP A 40 -0.64 -6.66 -8.38
N LEU A 41 -0.33 -7.08 -7.16
CA LEU A 41 -1.29 -7.75 -6.27
C LEU A 41 -2.45 -6.82 -5.88
N CYS A 42 -2.22 -5.50 -5.81
CA CYS A 42 -3.28 -4.54 -5.50
C CYS A 42 -4.35 -4.52 -6.60
N GLU A 43 -3.96 -4.63 -7.86
CA GLU A 43 -4.91 -4.70 -8.98
C GLU A 43 -5.73 -6.00 -8.93
N ALA A 44 -5.08 -7.14 -8.71
CA ALA A 44 -5.76 -8.42 -8.56
C ALA A 44 -6.79 -8.40 -7.41
N ALA A 45 -6.44 -7.76 -6.29
CA ALA A 45 -7.35 -7.62 -5.16
C ALA A 45 -8.50 -6.65 -5.44
N GLN A 46 -8.25 -5.54 -6.15
CA GLN A 46 -9.28 -4.60 -6.57
C GLN A 46 -10.33 -5.26 -7.48
N LEU A 47 -9.87 -6.13 -8.38
CA LEU A 47 -10.70 -6.89 -9.31
C LEU A 47 -11.29 -8.17 -8.69
N LYS A 48 -10.96 -8.48 -7.43
CA LYS A 48 -11.33 -9.72 -6.74
C LYS A 48 -10.98 -10.99 -7.54
N SER A 49 -9.83 -10.95 -8.24
CA SER A 49 -9.38 -12.02 -9.14
C SER A 49 -9.20 -13.34 -8.40
N ASP A 50 -9.55 -14.44 -9.07
CA ASP A 50 -9.33 -15.81 -8.55
C ASP A 50 -7.85 -16.19 -8.51
N GLU A 51 -6.98 -15.44 -9.19
CA GLU A 51 -5.52 -15.61 -9.11
C GLU A 51 -4.98 -15.48 -7.68
N LEU A 52 -5.65 -14.70 -6.81
CA LEU A 52 -5.32 -14.58 -5.40
C LEU A 52 -5.40 -15.92 -4.63
N CYS A 53 -6.20 -16.87 -5.10
CA CYS A 53 -6.43 -18.14 -4.41
C CYS A 53 -5.44 -19.25 -4.81
N ASN A 54 -4.53 -18.99 -5.75
CA ASN A 54 -3.72 -20.05 -6.39
C ASN A 54 -2.34 -20.25 -5.77
N ALA A 55 -2.08 -19.71 -4.57
CA ALA A 55 -0.80 -19.82 -3.92
C ALA A 55 -0.89 -20.37 -2.49
N ASP A 56 0.11 -21.16 -2.09
CA ASP A 56 0.31 -21.57 -0.69
C ASP A 56 1.04 -20.49 0.12
N CYS A 57 1.79 -19.64 -0.59
CA CYS A 57 2.51 -18.51 -0.01
C CYS A 57 2.55 -17.32 -0.98
N VAL A 58 2.40 -16.12 -0.44
CA VAL A 58 2.57 -14.87 -1.20
C VAL A 58 3.69 -14.06 -0.60
N VAL A 59 4.63 -13.66 -1.47
CA VAL A 59 5.72 -12.75 -1.15
C VAL A 59 5.39 -11.38 -1.75
N GLY A 60 5.41 -10.33 -0.95
CA GLY A 60 5.04 -9.00 -1.45
C GLY A 60 5.40 -7.88 -0.49
N CYS A 61 4.63 -6.81 -0.49
CA CYS A 61 4.86 -5.64 0.35
C CYS A 61 4.79 -5.97 1.85
N TYR A 62 4.11 -5.19 2.67
CA TYR A 62 3.97 -5.47 4.10
C TYR A 62 2.89 -6.52 4.36
N LYS A 63 3.12 -7.42 5.33
CA LYS A 63 2.13 -8.45 5.74
C LYS A 63 0.76 -7.85 6.04
N ARG A 64 0.74 -6.74 6.79
CA ARG A 64 -0.48 -6.01 7.14
C ARG A 64 -1.24 -5.53 5.90
N ALA A 65 -0.53 -4.96 4.92
CA ALA A 65 -1.14 -4.49 3.68
C ALA A 65 -1.67 -5.65 2.83
N MET A 66 -0.91 -6.73 2.70
CA MET A 66 -1.33 -7.92 1.97
C MET A 66 -2.56 -8.55 2.61
N GLN A 67 -2.59 -8.71 3.94
CA GLN A 67 -3.75 -9.24 4.65
C GLN A 67 -5.00 -8.40 4.34
N ALA A 68 -4.91 -7.07 4.46
CA ALA A 68 -6.03 -6.19 4.16
C ALA A 68 -6.48 -6.25 2.69
N LEU A 69 -5.56 -6.51 1.74
CA LEU A 69 -5.92 -6.75 0.34
C LEU A 69 -6.76 -8.02 0.18
N TYR A 70 -6.35 -9.12 0.82
CA TYR A 70 -7.11 -10.38 0.80
C TYR A 70 -8.48 -10.22 1.44
N ASP A 71 -8.56 -9.56 2.60
CA ASP A 71 -9.81 -9.28 3.30
C ASP A 71 -10.76 -8.43 2.44
N SER A 72 -10.23 -7.39 1.76
CA SER A 72 -11.01 -6.54 0.86
C SER A 72 -11.54 -7.29 -0.37
N ALA A 73 -10.79 -8.28 -0.83
CA ALA A 73 -11.20 -9.18 -1.92
C ALA A 73 -12.13 -10.30 -1.46
N GLU A 74 -12.41 -10.41 -0.16
CA GLU A 74 -13.21 -11.49 0.45
C GLU A 74 -12.60 -12.89 0.21
N LYS A 75 -11.24 -12.95 0.22
CA LYS A 75 -10.46 -14.18 0.01
C LYS A 75 -9.67 -14.51 1.26
N SER A 76 -9.43 -15.80 1.50
CA SER A 76 -8.53 -16.23 2.57
C SER A 76 -7.08 -16.01 2.19
N ALA A 77 -6.32 -15.31 3.03
CA ALA A 77 -4.90 -15.10 2.79
C ALA A 77 -4.11 -16.41 3.03
N PRO A 78 -3.18 -16.77 2.13
CA PRO A 78 -2.23 -17.86 2.38
C PRO A 78 -1.13 -17.40 3.35
N LYS A 79 -0.03 -18.17 3.46
CA LYS A 79 1.16 -17.67 4.18
C LYS A 79 1.66 -16.38 3.50
N LEU A 80 1.78 -15.29 4.27
CA LEU A 80 2.28 -14.01 3.77
C LEU A 80 3.72 -13.79 4.24
N VAL A 81 4.61 -13.41 3.32
CA VAL A 81 6.00 -13.06 3.58
C VAL A 81 6.29 -11.69 2.99
N GLU A 82 6.79 -10.77 3.80
CA GLU A 82 7.10 -9.43 3.31
C GLU A 82 8.53 -9.32 2.77
N ILE A 83 8.69 -8.47 1.75
CA ILE A 83 9.98 -8.19 1.12
C ILE A 83 10.27 -6.68 1.00
N ARG A 84 9.28 -5.82 1.21
CA ARG A 84 9.43 -4.39 0.91
C ARG A 84 10.61 -3.71 1.61
N GLU A 85 10.91 -4.11 2.85
CA GLU A 85 12.07 -3.61 3.62
C GLU A 85 13.08 -4.71 3.93
N HIS A 86 12.98 -5.84 3.22
CA HIS A 86 13.83 -6.99 3.42
C HIS A 86 14.54 -7.40 2.10
N THR A 87 15.57 -8.21 2.24
CA THR A 87 16.28 -8.81 1.10
C THR A 87 15.68 -10.16 0.71
N ALA A 88 16.05 -10.66 -0.47
CA ALA A 88 15.74 -12.02 -0.90
C ALA A 88 16.21 -13.07 0.12
N ASP A 89 17.38 -12.85 0.74
CA ASP A 89 17.94 -13.77 1.73
C ASP A 89 17.06 -13.91 2.98
N TYR A 90 16.43 -12.82 3.42
CA TYR A 90 15.44 -12.87 4.51
C TYR A 90 14.24 -13.74 4.12
N VAL A 91 13.67 -13.49 2.94
CA VAL A 91 12.50 -14.23 2.44
C VAL A 91 12.80 -15.71 2.27
N LEU A 92 13.97 -16.06 1.70
CA LEU A 92 14.42 -17.44 1.55
C LEU A 92 14.57 -18.14 2.91
N GLY A 93 15.07 -17.41 3.92
CA GLY A 93 15.13 -17.91 5.30
C GLY A 93 13.74 -18.21 5.87
N GLU A 94 12.76 -17.33 5.70
CA GLU A 94 11.37 -17.54 6.11
C GLU A 94 10.69 -18.73 5.40
N LEU A 95 11.14 -19.05 4.19
CA LEU A 95 10.68 -20.19 3.41
C LEU A 95 11.45 -21.49 3.68
N GLY A 96 12.53 -21.43 4.49
CA GLY A 96 13.35 -22.57 4.85
C GLY A 96 14.34 -22.99 3.76
N VAL A 97 14.66 -22.09 2.83
CA VAL A 97 15.63 -22.34 1.74
C VAL A 97 17.04 -22.00 2.22
N THR A 98 17.93 -22.98 2.15
CA THR A 98 19.32 -22.86 2.61
C THR A 98 20.33 -22.64 1.48
N ASN A 99 20.09 -23.22 0.30
CA ASN A 99 20.96 -23.03 -0.86
C ASN A 99 20.58 -21.75 -1.61
N ARG A 100 21.46 -20.74 -1.54
CA ARG A 100 21.25 -19.39 -2.06
C ARG A 100 22.26 -18.99 -3.14
N ASP A 101 23.08 -19.96 -3.59
CA ASP A 101 24.08 -19.68 -4.61
C ASP A 101 23.41 -19.27 -5.92
N LEU A 102 23.92 -18.23 -6.54
CA LEU A 102 23.42 -17.68 -7.80
C LEU A 102 24.56 -17.34 -8.72
N THR A 103 24.38 -17.60 -9.99
CA THR A 103 25.28 -17.06 -11.02
C THR A 103 24.76 -15.71 -11.50
N GLU A 104 25.66 -14.85 -11.95
CA GLU A 104 25.32 -13.53 -12.49
C GLU A 104 24.38 -13.65 -13.70
N GLN A 105 24.61 -14.64 -14.54
CA GLN A 105 23.80 -14.90 -15.74
C GLN A 105 22.37 -15.32 -15.42
N GLU A 106 22.16 -16.15 -14.39
CA GLU A 106 20.80 -16.53 -13.94
C GLU A 106 20.03 -15.34 -13.40
N CYS A 107 20.70 -14.49 -12.60
CA CYS A 107 20.10 -13.26 -12.09
C CYS A 107 19.73 -12.30 -13.21
N GLU A 108 20.57 -12.12 -14.21
CA GLU A 108 20.30 -11.21 -15.32
C GLU A 108 19.10 -11.67 -16.15
N ALA A 109 19.01 -12.96 -16.48
CA ALA A 109 17.86 -13.51 -17.21
C ALA A 109 16.55 -13.32 -16.45
N ALA A 110 16.54 -13.59 -15.13
CA ALA A 110 15.37 -13.39 -14.29
C ALA A 110 15.03 -11.90 -14.12
N LEU A 111 16.03 -11.03 -14.07
CA LEU A 111 15.82 -9.59 -13.99
C LEU A 111 15.09 -9.06 -15.24
N GLN A 112 15.46 -9.54 -16.42
CA GLN A 112 14.76 -9.20 -17.66
C GLN A 112 13.29 -9.66 -17.63
N GLU A 113 13.01 -10.84 -17.07
CA GLU A 113 11.63 -11.32 -16.87
C GLU A 113 10.83 -10.37 -15.96
N VAL A 114 11.41 -9.94 -14.84
CA VAL A 114 10.77 -8.99 -13.91
C VAL A 114 10.53 -7.63 -14.56
N LEU A 115 11.51 -7.12 -15.30
CA LEU A 115 11.42 -5.83 -15.97
C LEU A 115 10.44 -5.81 -17.17
N ALA A 116 10.15 -6.97 -17.74
CA ALA A 116 9.17 -7.16 -18.81
C ALA A 116 7.71 -7.11 -18.32
N LEU A 117 7.48 -7.11 -16.99
CA LEU A 117 6.14 -7.00 -16.44
C LEU A 117 5.47 -5.68 -16.81
N PRO A 118 4.13 -5.67 -17.00
CA PRO A 118 3.38 -4.46 -17.28
C PRO A 118 3.60 -3.41 -16.18
N GLN A 119 3.99 -2.20 -16.59
CA GLN A 119 4.12 -1.05 -15.71
C GLN A 119 3.00 -0.05 -16.01
N LYS A 120 1.98 -0.01 -15.16
CA LYS A 120 0.86 0.93 -15.27
C LYS A 120 1.16 2.20 -14.48
N VAL A 121 2.10 3.00 -14.97
CA VAL A 121 2.45 4.28 -14.35
C VAL A 121 1.27 5.24 -14.47
N ALA A 122 0.86 5.85 -13.36
CA ALA A 122 -0.30 6.75 -13.22
C ALA A 122 -1.70 6.11 -13.36
N GLU A 123 -1.81 4.89 -13.88
CA GLU A 123 -3.06 4.12 -13.96
C GLU A 123 -3.04 2.89 -13.04
N ASP A 124 -2.15 2.91 -12.07
CA ASP A 124 -2.00 1.82 -11.13
C ASP A 124 -3.18 1.76 -10.13
N ALA A 125 -3.44 0.58 -9.59
CA ALA A 125 -4.50 0.33 -8.62
C ALA A 125 -4.21 1.05 -7.30
N TRP A 126 -4.55 2.33 -7.23
CA TRP A 126 -4.47 3.19 -6.04
C TRP A 126 -5.84 3.29 -5.38
N TYR A 127 -6.00 2.67 -4.23
CA TYR A 127 -7.23 2.73 -3.46
C TYR A 127 -6.98 2.39 -1.98
N PRO A 128 -7.89 2.79 -1.07
CA PRO A 128 -7.80 2.40 0.33
C PRO A 128 -8.25 0.95 0.52
N VAL A 129 -7.54 0.21 1.35
CA VAL A 129 -8.03 -1.03 1.96
C VAL A 129 -8.31 -0.80 3.43
N LEU A 130 -9.36 -1.44 3.94
CA LEU A 130 -9.85 -1.22 5.30
C LEU A 130 -9.58 -2.46 6.15
N GLU A 131 -8.87 -2.28 7.26
CA GLU A 131 -8.77 -3.30 8.32
C GLU A 131 -10.05 -3.30 9.15
N ALA A 132 -10.91 -4.28 8.90
CA ALA A 132 -12.21 -4.37 9.55
C ALA A 132 -12.10 -4.48 11.08
N ASP A 133 -11.09 -5.20 11.58
CA ASP A 133 -10.86 -5.41 13.01
C ASP A 133 -10.44 -4.13 13.75
N LYS A 134 -9.78 -3.20 13.05
CA LYS A 134 -9.39 -1.90 13.60
C LYS A 134 -10.43 -0.81 13.38
N CYS A 135 -11.34 -1.02 12.45
CA CYS A 135 -12.31 0.00 12.05
C CYS A 135 -13.35 0.26 13.16
N LEU A 136 -13.41 1.49 13.64
CA LEU A 136 -14.43 1.92 14.62
C LEU A 136 -15.79 2.21 13.99
N ASN A 137 -15.93 2.08 12.69
CA ASN A 137 -17.14 2.43 11.93
C ASN A 137 -17.67 3.86 12.20
N CYS A 138 -16.76 4.80 12.51
CA CYS A 138 -17.11 6.17 12.87
C CYS A 138 -17.56 7.05 11.70
N GLY A 139 -17.50 6.58 10.46
CA GLY A 139 -17.96 7.28 9.25
C GLY A 139 -17.07 8.42 8.74
N LYS A 140 -16.04 8.86 9.48
CA LYS A 140 -15.21 10.02 9.09
C LYS A 140 -14.62 9.93 7.69
N CYS A 141 -14.17 8.76 7.26
CA CYS A 141 -13.61 8.54 5.91
C CYS A 141 -14.71 8.68 4.83
N HIS A 142 -15.94 8.23 5.10
CA HIS A 142 -17.08 8.39 4.22
C HIS A 142 -17.44 9.87 4.06
N ASP A 143 -17.63 10.59 5.17
CA ASP A 143 -18.04 11.99 5.15
C ASP A 143 -16.98 12.91 4.54
N PHE A 144 -15.72 12.54 4.67
CA PHE A 144 -14.59 13.31 4.16
C PHE A 144 -14.32 13.08 2.67
N CYS A 145 -14.61 11.88 2.13
CA CYS A 145 -14.24 11.52 0.78
C CYS A 145 -15.17 12.11 -0.27
N LEU A 146 -14.70 13.10 -1.04
CA LEU A 146 -15.46 13.76 -2.11
C LEU A 146 -15.67 12.86 -3.35
N PHE A 147 -14.99 11.73 -3.42
CA PHE A 147 -14.99 10.84 -4.60
C PHE A 147 -15.96 9.67 -4.48
N GLY A 148 -16.69 9.56 -3.36
CA GLY A 148 -17.67 8.50 -3.15
C GLY A 148 -17.04 7.09 -3.07
N VAL A 149 -15.82 6.98 -2.55
CA VAL A 149 -15.11 5.69 -2.42
C VAL A 149 -15.76 4.79 -1.39
N TYR A 150 -16.39 5.37 -0.36
CA TYR A 150 -16.95 4.67 0.78
C TYR A 150 -18.48 4.71 0.81
N ASP A 151 -19.08 3.72 1.45
CA ASP A 151 -20.49 3.69 1.81
C ASP A 151 -20.64 3.11 3.22
N ILE A 152 -21.78 3.40 3.87
CA ILE A 152 -22.13 2.84 5.19
C ILE A 152 -23.30 1.88 5.01
N LYS A 153 -23.04 0.58 5.15
CA LYS A 153 -24.03 -0.49 5.04
C LYS A 153 -24.14 -1.25 6.35
N ASP A 154 -25.34 -1.36 6.88
CA ASP A 154 -25.60 -2.04 8.17
C ASP A 154 -24.73 -1.49 9.32
N GLY A 155 -24.51 -0.17 9.36
CA GLY A 155 -23.67 0.49 10.35
C GLY A 155 -22.17 0.23 10.19
N LYS A 156 -21.73 -0.39 9.08
CA LYS A 156 -20.32 -0.67 8.77
C LYS A 156 -19.85 0.15 7.58
N VAL A 157 -18.70 0.75 7.73
CA VAL A 157 -18.01 1.44 6.63
C VAL A 157 -17.45 0.39 5.66
N LYS A 158 -17.71 0.58 4.37
CA LYS A 158 -17.19 -0.28 3.29
C LYS A 158 -16.59 0.55 2.18
N VAL A 159 -15.54 0.05 1.55
CA VAL A 159 -15.00 0.56 0.29
C VAL A 159 -15.84 -0.03 -0.84
N VAL A 160 -16.61 0.81 -1.53
CA VAL A 160 -17.58 0.36 -2.56
C VAL A 160 -17.16 0.76 -3.97
N ALA A 161 -16.42 1.84 -4.11
CA ALA A 161 -15.97 2.34 -5.41
C ALA A 161 -14.45 2.66 -5.37
N PRO A 162 -13.59 1.62 -5.26
CA PRO A 162 -12.14 1.81 -5.14
C PRO A 162 -11.54 2.55 -6.36
N ALA A 163 -12.07 2.32 -7.55
CA ALA A 163 -11.62 2.98 -8.79
C ALA A 163 -11.86 4.48 -8.80
N ASN A 164 -12.77 5.00 -7.98
CA ASN A 164 -13.02 6.44 -7.87
C ASN A 164 -11.96 7.17 -7.02
N CYS A 165 -11.07 6.43 -6.36
CA CYS A 165 -10.07 7.04 -5.51
C CYS A 165 -9.09 7.89 -6.34
N LYS A 166 -8.91 9.14 -5.92
CA LYS A 166 -7.93 10.03 -6.57
C LYS A 166 -6.51 9.49 -6.32
N ASN A 167 -5.76 9.25 -7.38
CA ASN A 167 -4.39 8.74 -7.29
C ASN A 167 -3.52 9.64 -6.38
N ASN A 168 -2.69 9.01 -5.56
CA ASN A 168 -1.82 9.65 -4.56
C ASN A 168 -2.55 10.46 -3.48
N CYS A 169 -3.83 10.19 -3.20
CA CYS A 169 -4.58 10.85 -2.14
C CYS A 169 -4.78 9.91 -0.93
N PRO A 170 -3.95 9.98 0.14
CA PRO A 170 -4.14 9.19 1.35
C PRO A 170 -4.91 9.95 2.45
N ALA A 171 -5.71 10.96 2.11
CA ALA A 171 -6.30 11.88 3.07
C ALA A 171 -7.22 11.19 4.09
N CYS A 172 -8.02 10.21 3.65
CA CYS A 172 -8.89 9.43 4.55
C CYS A 172 -8.09 8.60 5.57
N ALA A 173 -6.90 8.09 5.21
CA ALA A 173 -6.04 7.39 6.17
C ALA A 173 -5.50 8.34 7.25
N ARG A 174 -5.18 9.59 6.89
CA ARG A 174 -4.67 10.60 7.82
C ARG A 174 -5.69 11.06 8.85
N ILE A 175 -6.97 11.04 8.52
CA ILE A 175 -8.05 11.43 9.45
C ILE A 175 -8.62 10.23 10.20
N CYS A 176 -8.23 9.00 9.89
CA CYS A 176 -8.73 7.81 10.55
C CYS A 176 -8.15 7.71 11.97
N PRO A 177 -8.99 7.83 13.04
CA PRO A 177 -8.50 7.83 14.42
C PRO A 177 -7.92 6.47 14.84
N ALA A 178 -8.35 5.39 14.17
CA ALA A 178 -7.91 4.02 14.45
C ALA A 178 -6.75 3.57 13.56
N GLY A 179 -6.30 4.39 12.58
CA GLY A 179 -5.31 3.98 11.60
C GLY A 179 -5.69 2.73 10.80
N ALA A 180 -7.02 2.51 10.62
CA ALA A 180 -7.57 1.32 9.99
C ALA A 180 -7.55 1.35 8.46
N ILE A 181 -7.11 2.45 7.86
CA ILE A 181 -7.09 2.62 6.40
C ILE A 181 -5.66 2.53 5.90
N ILE A 182 -5.42 1.58 5.01
CA ILE A 182 -4.12 1.32 4.39
C ILE A 182 -4.19 1.71 2.92
N PHE A 183 -3.12 2.33 2.43
CA PHE A 183 -2.82 2.50 1.02
C PHE A 183 -1.53 1.75 0.71
N PRO A 184 -1.57 0.50 0.22
CA PRO A 184 -0.37 -0.32 0.02
C PRO A 184 0.68 0.35 -0.86
N LYS A 185 0.24 1.17 -1.81
CA LYS A 185 1.08 1.94 -2.73
C LYS A 185 1.49 3.32 -2.23
N TYR A 186 1.31 3.61 -0.94
CA TYR A 186 1.85 4.81 -0.32
C TYR A 186 3.32 4.57 0.10
N ASP A 187 4.11 5.64 0.13
CA ASP A 187 5.55 5.56 0.42
C ASP A 187 5.87 5.48 1.92
N LYS A 188 4.97 5.96 2.78
CA LYS A 188 5.24 6.14 4.22
C LYS A 188 4.40 5.24 5.12
N ALA A 189 5.07 4.64 6.11
CA ALA A 189 4.41 3.99 7.24
C ALA A 189 3.69 5.03 8.13
N PRO A 190 2.65 4.64 8.85
CA PRO A 190 1.97 3.34 8.84
C PRO A 190 0.89 3.20 7.76
N ILE A 191 0.67 4.24 6.94
CA ILE A 191 -0.40 4.30 5.94
C ILE A 191 -0.21 3.23 4.86
N ASN A 192 1.03 2.84 4.56
CA ASN A 192 1.34 1.79 3.59
C ASN A 192 1.23 0.35 4.14
N GLY A 193 0.89 0.21 5.42
CA GLY A 193 0.82 -1.09 6.09
C GLY A 193 2.11 -1.49 6.81
N GLY A 194 3.18 -0.70 6.72
CA GLY A 194 4.39 -0.85 7.53
C GLY A 194 4.16 -0.49 8.99
N GLU A 195 5.09 -0.90 9.86
CA GLU A 195 5.06 -0.53 11.27
C GLU A 195 5.44 0.94 11.45
N GLN A 196 4.86 1.58 12.47
CA GLN A 196 5.36 2.89 12.89
C GLN A 196 6.74 2.69 13.51
N MET A 197 7.75 3.27 12.91
CA MET A 197 8.99 3.51 13.62
C MET A 197 8.69 4.46 14.78
N GLU A 198 9.10 4.11 15.98
CA GLU A 198 8.94 4.93 17.20
C GLU A 198 9.85 6.18 17.19
N GLU A 199 9.90 6.89 16.09
CA GLU A 199 10.49 8.22 16.06
C GLU A 199 9.37 9.23 16.13
N GLY A 200 9.20 9.75 17.35
CA GLY A 200 8.46 10.96 17.67
C GLY A 200 7.16 11.09 16.89
N THR A 201 6.11 10.49 17.40
CA THR A 201 4.76 10.78 16.93
C THR A 201 4.59 12.29 17.00
N ILE A 202 4.78 12.99 15.88
CA ILE A 202 4.26 14.34 15.75
C ILE A 202 2.74 14.16 15.84
N LYS A 203 2.24 14.18 17.06
CA LYS A 203 0.83 14.39 17.30
C LYS A 203 0.55 15.76 16.70
N VAL A 204 0.06 15.76 15.46
CA VAL A 204 -0.41 16.99 14.85
C VAL A 204 -1.60 17.40 15.70
N ASP A 205 -1.35 18.34 16.59
CA ASP A 205 -2.43 18.97 17.33
C ASP A 205 -3.29 19.71 16.32
N MET A 206 -4.39 19.06 15.93
CA MET A 206 -5.31 19.59 14.92
C MET A 206 -5.88 20.93 15.36
N GLU A 207 -6.04 21.17 16.67
CA GLU A 207 -6.48 22.46 17.19
C GLU A 207 -5.40 23.53 16.98
N ALA A 208 -4.14 23.18 17.21
CA ALA A 208 -3.01 24.09 16.94
C ALA A 208 -2.88 24.41 15.45
N VAL A 209 -3.04 23.42 14.56
CA VAL A 209 -3.01 23.63 13.10
C VAL A 209 -4.18 24.50 12.63
N TYR A 210 -5.39 24.27 13.14
CA TYR A 210 -6.55 25.12 12.82
C TYR A 210 -6.39 26.55 13.38
N ALA A 211 -5.86 26.68 14.60
CA ALA A 211 -5.61 27.98 15.21
C ALA A 211 -4.56 28.78 14.42
N ASP A 212 -3.51 28.12 13.95
CA ASP A 212 -2.45 28.77 13.15
C ASP A 212 -2.94 29.15 11.74
N ALA A 213 -3.69 28.26 11.08
CA ALA A 213 -4.33 28.56 9.80
C ALA A 213 -5.32 29.72 9.92
N LEU A 214 -6.08 29.80 11.02
CA LEU A 214 -7.00 30.89 11.28
C LEU A 214 -6.25 32.20 11.54
N ARG A 215 -5.19 32.18 12.33
CA ARG A 215 -4.32 33.34 12.58
C ARG A 215 -3.72 33.89 11.29
N THR A 216 -3.20 33.00 10.44
CA THR A 216 -2.61 33.36 9.15
C THR A 216 -3.65 34.01 8.23
N ARG A 217 -4.88 33.46 8.15
CA ARG A 217 -5.97 34.06 7.37
C ARG A 217 -6.41 35.42 7.91
N LEU A 218 -6.47 35.57 9.23
CA LEU A 218 -6.82 36.84 9.87
C LEU A 218 -5.73 37.91 9.66
N ALA A 219 -4.44 37.51 9.72
CA ALA A 219 -3.32 38.39 9.43
C ALA A 219 -3.35 38.88 7.97
N HIS A 220 -3.60 37.98 7.02
CA HIS A 220 -3.76 38.34 5.61
C HIS A 220 -4.93 39.32 5.37
N ARG A 221 -6.08 39.10 6.02
CA ARG A 221 -7.23 40.03 5.92
C ARG A 221 -6.90 41.41 6.49
N ARG A 222 -6.19 41.46 7.64
CA ARG A 222 -5.77 42.75 8.26
C ARG A 222 -4.79 43.48 7.34
N ALA A 223 -3.83 42.83 6.75
CA ALA A 223 -2.90 43.42 5.80
C ALA A 223 -3.61 43.95 4.55
N SER A 224 -4.57 43.21 3.99
CA SER A 224 -5.36 43.64 2.83
C SER A 224 -6.24 44.85 3.14
N VAL A 225 -6.79 44.94 4.35
CA VAL A 225 -7.60 46.11 4.78
C VAL A 225 -6.73 47.34 4.99
N MET A 226 -5.49 47.20 5.51
CA MET A 226 -4.54 48.31 5.65
C MET A 226 -4.15 48.88 4.29
N LEU A 227 -3.84 48.06 3.31
CA LEU A 227 -3.50 48.47 1.96
C LEU A 227 -4.63 49.21 1.24
N LEU A 228 -5.87 48.99 1.63
CA LEU A 228 -7.03 49.71 1.07
C LEU A 228 -7.28 51.07 1.75
N LYS A 229 -6.81 51.25 3.00
CA LYS A 229 -6.88 52.53 3.71
C LYS A 229 -5.87 53.54 3.18
N ASP A 230 -4.65 53.08 2.87
CA ASP A 230 -3.56 53.93 2.33
C ASP A 230 -3.81 54.43 0.89
N LYS A 231 -4.76 53.84 0.16
CA LYS A 231 -5.18 54.29 -1.17
C LYS A 231 -6.28 55.34 -1.22
N LYS A 232 -6.76 55.80 -0.04
CA LYS A 232 -7.84 56.79 0.06
C LYS A 232 -7.39 58.15 0.62
N GLN A 233 -6.07 58.44 0.63
CA GLN A 233 -5.54 59.79 0.85
C GLN A 233 -4.98 60.39 -0.43
#